data_cf257d3a8a14dc3f4a675d73b441af8c
#
_entry.id   cf257d3a8a14dc3f4a675d73b441af8c
#
_cell.length_a   1.000
_cell.length_b   1.000
_cell.length_c   1.000
_cell.angle_alpha   90.00
_cell.angle_beta   90.00
_cell.angle_gamma   90.00
#
_symmetry.space_group_name_H-M   'P 1'
#
loop_
_entity.id
_entity.type
_entity.pdbx_description
1 polymer ?
#
loop_
_entity_poly.entity_id
_entity_poly.type
_entity_poly.pdbx_seq_one_letter_code
_entity_poly.pdbx_strand_id
1 'polypeptide(L)'
;MDFEYTQMDDGYFFEIGSQVTPSLICEKLTKDIEKKLSYNVEKLEQNQDSTWIINDELCAKNIILTTGADIKHIKEEYFDIRGVWGQKIDVSTTTQTHINYHKECSVSKASKIEGSDLYKVSIGATHHKFNCDKNICNYCIETANINDCSKCYNNSIVNSDSAKLIALANDIIKLENVEVIDVKIGARASSNDYFPMIGKLVDSKKSIEKFPHLLNGTHIKNSMLETVNNLYVINGVGGRGFVLSPYLANELVEHIINDKQIEDNLSNHRLFKRWAKKQKNKDIGKK
;
A
#
# COMPACT_ATOMS: atom_id res chain seq x y z
N MET A 1 -15.66 -9.40 -18.68
CA MET A 1 -16.28 -10.26 -17.63
C MET A 1 -17.46 -9.45 -17.13
N ASP A 2 -18.67 -9.86 -17.47
CA ASP A 2 -19.90 -9.17 -17.06
C ASP A 2 -20.29 -9.71 -15.69
N PHE A 3 -20.38 -8.84 -14.69
CA PHE A 3 -20.84 -9.20 -13.37
C PHE A 3 -22.37 -9.10 -13.34
N GLU A 4 -23.03 -10.11 -12.82
CA GLU A 4 -24.47 -10.05 -12.56
C GLU A 4 -24.74 -9.03 -11.45
N TYR A 5 -25.75 -8.20 -11.68
CA TYR A 5 -26.22 -7.21 -10.71
C TYR A 5 -27.72 -7.05 -10.77
N THR A 6 -28.30 -6.64 -9.66
CA THR A 6 -29.68 -6.22 -9.57
C THR A 6 -29.75 -4.70 -9.51
N GLN A 7 -30.49 -4.08 -10.39
CA GLN A 7 -30.76 -2.64 -10.32
C GLN A 7 -31.70 -2.34 -9.16
N MET A 8 -31.30 -1.40 -8.31
CA MET A 8 -32.07 -0.88 -7.18
C MET A 8 -32.45 0.57 -7.47
N ASP A 9 -33.32 1.18 -6.66
CA ASP A 9 -33.78 2.57 -6.87
C ASP A 9 -32.64 3.59 -6.84
N ASP A 10 -31.61 3.35 -6.03
CA ASP A 10 -30.47 4.27 -5.79
C ASP A 10 -29.12 3.66 -6.14
N GLY A 11 -29.05 2.56 -6.90
CA GLY A 11 -27.77 1.95 -7.27
C GLY A 11 -27.87 0.56 -7.83
N TYR A 12 -26.80 -0.20 -7.63
CA TYR A 12 -26.69 -1.56 -8.12
C TYR A 12 -26.29 -2.49 -6.98
N PHE A 13 -26.95 -3.62 -6.86
CA PHE A 13 -26.60 -4.67 -5.92
C PHE A 13 -25.85 -5.80 -6.62
N PHE A 14 -24.69 -6.15 -6.08
CA PHE A 14 -23.82 -7.23 -6.56
C PHE A 14 -23.79 -8.35 -5.51
N GLU A 15 -24.39 -9.49 -5.80
CA GLU A 15 -24.40 -10.65 -4.88
C GLU A 15 -22.99 -11.21 -4.62
N ILE A 16 -22.09 -11.09 -5.62
CA ILE A 16 -20.69 -11.53 -5.49
C ILE A 16 -19.88 -10.70 -4.48
N GLY A 17 -20.41 -9.54 -4.05
CA GLY A 17 -19.76 -8.68 -3.07
C GLY A 17 -19.53 -9.41 -1.74
N SER A 18 -18.31 -9.33 -1.21
CA SER A 18 -17.92 -10.02 0.01
C SER A 18 -17.30 -9.06 1.02
N GLN A 19 -17.52 -9.34 2.30
CA GLN A 19 -16.85 -8.69 3.40
C GLN A 19 -15.92 -9.66 4.09
N VAL A 20 -14.69 -9.23 4.34
CA VAL A 20 -13.67 -10.04 5.00
C VAL A 20 -13.08 -9.30 6.19
N THR A 21 -12.61 -10.06 7.18
CA THR A 21 -11.80 -9.54 8.28
C THR A 21 -10.33 -9.68 7.93
N PRO A 22 -9.63 -8.58 7.62
CA PRO A 22 -8.26 -8.62 7.10
C PRO A 22 -7.28 -9.39 8.00
N SER A 23 -7.33 -9.18 9.32
CA SER A 23 -6.48 -9.86 10.29
C SER A 23 -6.64 -11.38 10.26
N LEU A 24 -7.88 -11.88 10.20
CA LEU A 24 -8.15 -13.31 10.14
C LEU A 24 -7.66 -13.96 8.84
N ILE A 25 -7.77 -13.25 7.71
CA ILE A 25 -7.21 -13.75 6.44
C ILE A 25 -5.70 -13.82 6.53
N CYS A 26 -5.03 -12.75 6.97
CA CYS A 26 -3.58 -12.74 7.13
C CYS A 26 -3.12 -13.85 8.09
N GLU A 27 -3.81 -14.06 9.21
CA GLU A 27 -3.52 -15.11 10.16
C GLU A 27 -3.60 -16.51 9.52
N LYS A 28 -4.71 -16.79 8.80
CA LYS A 28 -4.91 -18.07 8.11
C LYS A 28 -3.87 -18.30 7.01
N LEU A 29 -3.57 -17.31 6.20
CA LEU A 29 -2.58 -17.43 5.11
C LEU A 29 -1.16 -17.63 5.63
N THR A 30 -0.85 -17.17 6.83
CA THR A 30 0.49 -17.27 7.42
C THR A 30 0.59 -18.30 8.53
N LYS A 31 -0.40 -19.20 8.66
CA LYS A 31 -0.47 -20.18 9.76
C LYS A 31 0.78 -21.06 9.84
N ASP A 32 1.25 -21.54 8.69
CA ASP A 32 2.36 -22.48 8.59
C ASP A 32 3.68 -21.80 8.17
N ILE A 33 3.75 -20.48 8.27
CA ILE A 33 4.95 -19.68 7.96
C ILE A 33 5.62 -19.26 9.25
N GLU A 34 6.94 -19.44 9.36
CA GLU A 34 7.73 -18.91 10.46
C GLU A 34 7.63 -17.38 10.50
N LYS A 35 7.37 -16.82 11.68
CA LYS A 35 7.17 -15.38 11.88
C LYS A 35 8.06 -14.87 13.01
N LYS A 36 8.77 -13.79 12.76
CA LYS A 36 9.39 -12.98 13.81
C LYS A 36 8.57 -11.70 13.98
N LEU A 37 7.65 -11.70 14.95
CA LEU A 37 6.83 -10.53 15.29
C LEU A 37 7.62 -9.55 16.14
N SER A 38 7.29 -8.25 16.04
CA SER A 38 8.00 -7.18 16.76
C SER A 38 9.51 -7.14 16.49
N TYR A 39 9.92 -7.66 15.33
CA TYR A 39 11.31 -7.69 14.89
C TYR A 39 11.56 -6.55 13.91
N ASN A 40 12.23 -5.49 14.37
CA ASN A 40 12.57 -4.35 13.53
C ASN A 40 13.82 -4.68 12.69
N VAL A 41 13.69 -4.62 11.37
CA VAL A 41 14.83 -4.73 10.46
C VAL A 41 15.49 -3.36 10.39
N GLU A 42 16.71 -3.26 10.93
CA GLU A 42 17.52 -2.04 10.92
C GLU A 42 18.61 -2.11 9.87
N LYS A 43 19.18 -3.30 9.70
CA LYS A 43 20.32 -3.55 8.80
C LYS A 43 19.95 -4.63 7.78
N LEU A 44 20.23 -4.34 6.51
CA LEU A 44 20.05 -5.28 5.40
C LEU A 44 21.27 -5.15 4.48
N GLU A 45 22.10 -6.17 4.48
CA GLU A 45 23.36 -6.19 3.74
C GLU A 45 23.46 -7.43 2.86
N GLN A 46 24.10 -7.29 1.70
CA GLN A 46 24.34 -8.41 0.79
C GLN A 46 25.81 -8.85 0.85
N ASN A 47 26.03 -10.15 1.00
CA ASN A 47 27.35 -10.77 0.93
C ASN A 47 27.86 -10.88 -0.52
N GLN A 48 29.13 -11.21 -0.66
CA GLN A 48 29.77 -11.45 -1.97
C GLN A 48 29.14 -12.60 -2.76
N ASP A 49 28.59 -13.61 -2.07
CA ASP A 49 27.87 -14.75 -2.67
C ASP A 49 26.41 -14.45 -3.01
N SER A 50 26.00 -13.18 -2.90
CA SER A 50 24.62 -12.70 -3.12
C SER A 50 23.59 -13.19 -2.09
N THR A 51 23.99 -13.76 -0.96
CA THR A 51 23.10 -13.96 0.18
C THR A 51 22.90 -12.67 0.96
N TRP A 52 21.77 -12.56 1.65
CA TRP A 52 21.41 -11.39 2.45
C TRP A 52 21.58 -11.67 3.94
N ILE A 53 22.13 -10.70 4.67
CA ILE A 53 22.18 -10.69 6.13
C ILE A 53 21.25 -9.63 6.66
N ILE A 54 20.40 -10.02 7.60
CA ILE A 54 19.41 -9.17 8.26
C ILE A 54 19.83 -9.00 9.72
N ASN A 55 20.09 -7.77 10.16
CA ASN A 55 20.51 -7.42 11.54
C ASN A 55 21.70 -8.23 12.05
N ASP A 56 22.62 -8.63 11.18
CA ASP A 56 23.79 -9.49 11.50
C ASP A 56 23.41 -10.87 12.10
N GLU A 57 22.13 -11.29 12.01
CA GLU A 57 21.56 -12.44 12.71
C GLU A 57 20.98 -13.49 11.75
N LEU A 58 20.20 -13.06 10.75
CA LEU A 58 19.51 -13.95 9.86
C LEU A 58 20.14 -13.94 8.47
N CYS A 59 20.25 -15.12 7.85
CA CYS A 59 20.66 -15.29 6.47
C CYS A 59 19.48 -15.66 5.58
N ALA A 60 19.39 -15.04 4.39
CA ALA A 60 18.39 -15.40 3.39
C ALA A 60 18.99 -15.38 1.98
N LYS A 61 18.56 -16.30 1.13
CA LYS A 61 18.94 -16.32 -0.29
C LYS A 61 18.21 -15.25 -1.07
N ASN A 62 16.92 -15.05 -0.80
CA ASN A 62 16.06 -14.07 -1.44
C ASN A 62 15.38 -13.20 -0.40
N ILE A 63 15.25 -11.91 -0.68
CA ILE A 63 14.47 -10.96 0.11
C ILE A 63 13.33 -10.44 -0.74
N ILE A 64 12.12 -10.43 -0.17
CA ILE A 64 10.96 -9.78 -0.76
C ILE A 64 10.50 -8.68 0.17
N LEU A 65 10.64 -7.43 -0.25
CA LEU A 65 10.23 -6.26 0.52
C LEU A 65 8.74 -5.96 0.27
N THR A 66 7.93 -6.08 1.33
CA THR A 66 6.49 -5.76 1.31
C THR A 66 6.15 -4.73 2.37
N THR A 67 7.00 -3.72 2.51
CA THR A 67 7.07 -2.79 3.64
C THR A 67 6.01 -1.70 3.65
N GLY A 68 5.10 -1.69 2.65
CA GLY A 68 4.07 -0.67 2.57
C GLY A 68 4.66 0.73 2.34
N ALA A 69 4.24 1.71 3.14
CA ALA A 69 4.70 3.09 3.01
C ALA A 69 6.14 3.31 3.53
N ASP A 70 6.66 2.41 4.38
CA ASP A 70 8.04 2.45 4.83
C ASP A 70 8.99 1.84 3.80
N ILE A 71 9.80 2.70 3.16
CA ILE A 71 10.76 2.30 2.11
C ILE A 71 12.22 2.49 2.56
N LYS A 72 12.50 2.58 3.85
CA LYS A 72 13.84 2.87 4.38
C LYS A 72 14.94 1.94 3.88
N HIS A 73 14.60 0.68 3.54
CA HIS A 73 15.53 -0.31 3.01
C HIS A 73 15.66 -0.29 1.48
N ILE A 74 14.88 0.56 0.79
CA ILE A 74 14.96 0.74 -0.65
C ILE A 74 15.73 2.02 -0.94
N LYS A 75 17.00 1.89 -1.33
CA LYS A 75 17.91 3.03 -1.54
C LYS A 75 17.83 3.63 -2.95
N GLU A 76 16.81 3.25 -3.71
CA GLU A 76 16.64 3.65 -5.11
C GLU A 76 15.72 4.86 -5.24
N GLU A 77 16.23 6.00 -5.74
CA GLU A 77 15.49 7.26 -5.85
C GLU A 77 14.26 7.19 -6.75
N TYR A 78 14.23 6.25 -7.70
CA TYR A 78 13.08 6.07 -8.58
C TYR A 78 11.92 5.37 -7.89
N PHE A 79 12.19 4.69 -6.76
CA PHE A 79 11.20 3.95 -6.01
C PHE A 79 10.49 4.90 -5.03
N ASP A 80 9.50 5.60 -5.55
CA ASP A 80 8.76 6.62 -4.80
C ASP A 80 7.35 6.10 -4.44
N ILE A 81 7.12 5.91 -3.15
CA ILE A 81 5.86 5.49 -2.56
C ILE A 81 5.29 6.65 -1.74
N ARG A 82 4.01 6.90 -1.94
CA ARG A 82 3.25 7.89 -1.17
C ARG A 82 2.37 7.20 -0.15
N GLY A 83 2.47 7.60 1.10
CA GLY A 83 1.53 7.25 2.13
C GLY A 83 0.22 8.04 1.93
N VAL A 84 -0.86 7.37 1.55
CA VAL A 84 -2.20 7.97 1.53
C VAL A 84 -2.91 7.57 2.81
N TRP A 85 -2.89 8.47 3.78
CA TRP A 85 -3.48 8.27 5.10
C TRP A 85 -5.00 8.22 5.03
N GLY A 86 -5.60 7.43 5.88
CA GLY A 86 -7.04 7.36 5.99
C GLY A 86 -7.47 6.82 7.33
N GLN A 87 -8.66 7.25 7.72
CA GLN A 87 -9.35 6.82 8.92
C GLN A 87 -10.56 6.00 8.56
N LYS A 88 -10.75 4.92 9.31
CA LYS A 88 -11.95 4.10 9.38
C LYS A 88 -12.42 4.11 10.83
N ILE A 89 -13.72 4.16 11.04
CA ILE A 89 -14.32 4.06 12.37
C ILE A 89 -15.19 2.82 12.46
N ASP A 90 -15.24 2.23 13.63
CA ASP A 90 -16.30 1.28 14.03
C ASP A 90 -17.24 2.02 14.98
N VAL A 91 -18.53 1.96 14.71
CA VAL A 91 -19.56 2.59 15.53
C VAL A 91 -20.50 1.55 16.11
N SER A 92 -21.04 1.83 17.32
CA SER A 92 -22.25 1.16 17.83
C SER A 92 -23.47 1.95 17.40
N THR A 93 -24.57 1.26 17.10
CA THR A 93 -25.85 1.84 16.67
C THR A 93 -27.00 0.89 16.94
N THR A 94 -28.20 1.41 17.07
CA THR A 94 -29.43 0.60 17.12
C THR A 94 -29.90 0.16 15.73
N THR A 95 -29.35 0.74 14.67
CA THR A 95 -29.70 0.43 13.28
C THR A 95 -29.02 -0.85 12.81
N GLN A 96 -29.78 -1.83 12.32
CA GLN A 96 -29.27 -3.04 11.70
C GLN A 96 -29.13 -2.83 10.17
N THR A 97 -27.91 -2.73 9.68
CA THR A 97 -27.61 -2.74 8.24
C THR A 97 -27.50 -4.17 7.74
N HIS A 98 -28.22 -4.54 6.67
CA HIS A 98 -28.33 -5.93 6.19
C HIS A 98 -27.30 -6.28 5.10
N ILE A 99 -26.78 -5.28 4.40
CA ILE A 99 -25.81 -5.41 3.30
C ILE A 99 -24.66 -4.42 3.49
N ASN A 100 -23.64 -4.54 2.65
CA ASN A 100 -22.59 -3.53 2.55
C ASN A 100 -23.02 -2.46 1.55
N TYR A 101 -22.88 -1.21 1.93
CA TYR A 101 -23.12 -0.05 1.07
C TYR A 101 -21.80 0.60 0.67
N HIS A 102 -21.75 1.14 -0.53
CA HIS A 102 -20.60 1.91 -1.01
C HIS A 102 -21.07 3.08 -1.88
N LYS A 103 -20.66 4.28 -1.52
CA LYS A 103 -20.82 5.52 -2.29
C LYS A 103 -19.56 6.35 -2.10
N GLU A 104 -19.60 7.49 -1.43
CA GLU A 104 -18.43 8.27 -1.05
C GLU A 104 -17.65 7.65 0.14
N CYS A 105 -18.33 6.87 0.95
CA CYS A 105 -17.73 5.99 1.94
C CYS A 105 -18.35 4.58 1.84
N SER A 106 -17.76 3.62 2.53
CA SER A 106 -18.34 2.29 2.70
C SER A 106 -18.96 2.19 4.07
N VAL A 107 -20.17 1.60 4.13
CA VAL A 107 -20.86 1.24 5.38
C VAL A 107 -21.04 -0.27 5.37
N SER A 108 -20.48 -0.94 6.39
CA SER A 108 -20.52 -2.40 6.43
C SER A 108 -21.89 -2.94 6.82
N LYS A 109 -22.17 -4.20 6.47
CA LYS A 109 -23.21 -4.98 7.14
C LYS A 109 -22.97 -4.97 8.65
N ALA A 110 -24.04 -4.84 9.41
CA ALA A 110 -24.02 -4.82 10.87
C ALA A 110 -23.67 -6.19 11.47
N SER A 111 -22.92 -6.19 12.54
CA SER A 111 -22.70 -7.36 13.40
C SER A 111 -23.26 -7.07 14.80
N LYS A 112 -24.01 -8.02 15.36
CA LYS A 112 -24.57 -7.88 16.73
C LYS A 112 -23.43 -7.77 17.73
N ILE A 113 -23.54 -6.83 18.66
CA ILE A 113 -22.62 -6.73 19.79
C ILE A 113 -23.13 -7.70 20.88
N GLU A 114 -22.25 -8.59 21.31
CA GLU A 114 -22.59 -9.60 22.31
C GLU A 114 -23.03 -8.96 23.63
N GLY A 115 -24.12 -9.45 24.19
CA GLY A 115 -24.66 -8.95 25.46
C GLY A 115 -25.39 -7.59 25.37
N SER A 116 -25.67 -7.08 24.16
CA SER A 116 -26.32 -5.79 23.98
C SER A 116 -27.34 -5.82 22.86
N ASP A 117 -28.24 -4.81 22.81
CA ASP A 117 -29.16 -4.62 21.68
C ASP A 117 -28.59 -3.78 20.54
N LEU A 118 -27.31 -3.42 20.64
CA LEU A 118 -26.61 -2.63 19.65
C LEU A 118 -25.94 -3.49 18.58
N TYR A 119 -25.69 -2.86 17.47
CA TYR A 119 -24.96 -3.40 16.33
C TYR A 119 -23.66 -2.62 16.12
N LYS A 120 -22.60 -3.33 15.75
CA LYS A 120 -21.37 -2.73 15.25
C LYS A 120 -21.44 -2.56 13.73
N VAL A 121 -21.15 -1.36 13.27
CA VAL A 121 -21.02 -1.00 11.86
C VAL A 121 -19.68 -0.36 11.63
N SER A 122 -18.99 -0.78 10.57
CA SER A 122 -17.72 -0.16 10.14
C SER A 122 -17.97 0.86 9.05
N ILE A 123 -17.44 2.07 9.20
CA ILE A 123 -17.58 3.16 8.24
C ILE A 123 -16.19 3.62 7.81
N GLY A 124 -15.95 3.72 6.50
CA GLY A 124 -14.64 4.15 6.00
C GLY A 124 -14.57 4.28 4.48
N ALA A 125 -13.58 4.96 3.99
CA ALA A 125 -12.50 5.58 4.74
C ALA A 125 -12.19 6.96 4.17
N THR A 126 -11.60 7.81 5.00
CA THR A 126 -11.09 9.10 4.54
C THR A 126 -9.79 8.94 3.74
N HIS A 127 -9.35 10.00 3.06
CA HIS A 127 -8.15 10.03 2.25
C HIS A 127 -7.41 11.35 2.44
N HIS A 128 -6.22 11.28 3.03
CA HIS A 128 -5.35 12.44 3.22
C HIS A 128 -4.00 12.21 2.56
N LYS A 129 -3.54 13.20 1.80
CA LYS A 129 -2.19 13.29 1.28
C LYS A 129 -1.50 14.41 2.03
N PHE A 130 -0.67 14.07 3.00
CA PHE A 130 0.11 15.07 3.71
C PHE A 130 1.36 15.38 2.89
N ASN A 131 1.44 16.61 2.38
CA ASN A 131 2.67 17.16 1.83
C ASN A 131 3.44 17.75 3.01
N CYS A 132 4.26 16.93 3.67
CA CYS A 132 5.17 17.46 4.67
C CYS A 132 6.27 18.23 3.95
N ASP A 133 6.26 19.57 4.09
CA ASP A 133 7.44 20.35 3.77
C ASP A 133 8.54 19.97 4.78
N LYS A 134 9.72 19.62 4.28
CA LYS A 134 10.88 19.24 5.09
C LYS A 134 11.21 20.25 6.19
N ASN A 135 10.81 21.50 6.01
CA ASN A 135 11.06 22.59 6.94
C ASN A 135 10.01 22.71 8.06
N ILE A 136 8.90 21.99 7.99
CA ILE A 136 7.76 22.16 8.91
C ILE A 136 7.62 20.98 9.90
N CYS A 137 8.10 19.80 9.56
CA CYS A 137 7.96 18.61 10.40
C CYS A 137 9.32 18.05 10.84
N ASN A 138 9.72 18.33 12.08
CA ASN A 138 10.96 17.79 12.65
C ASN A 138 11.00 16.26 12.63
N TYR A 139 9.86 15.59 12.77
CA TYR A 139 9.78 14.14 12.72
C TYR A 139 10.17 13.58 11.35
N CYS A 140 9.72 14.21 10.27
CA CYS A 140 10.10 13.80 8.91
C CYS A 140 11.59 14.05 8.62
N ILE A 141 12.19 15.04 9.29
CA ILE A 141 13.62 15.33 9.20
C ILE A 141 14.43 14.22 9.91
N GLU A 142 14.01 13.83 11.12
CA GLU A 142 14.70 12.82 11.93
C GLU A 142 14.61 11.42 11.35
N THR A 143 13.47 11.06 10.74
CA THR A 143 13.23 9.70 10.18
C THR A 143 13.66 9.55 8.73
N ALA A 144 14.08 10.64 8.06
CA ALA A 144 14.37 10.70 6.62
C ALA A 144 13.22 10.19 5.71
N ASN A 145 12.06 9.90 6.27
CA ASN A 145 10.87 9.40 5.57
C ASN A 145 9.77 10.46 5.55
N ILE A 146 9.77 11.29 4.49
CA ILE A 146 8.81 12.38 4.30
C ILE A 146 7.39 11.85 4.06
N ASN A 147 7.27 10.60 3.65
CA ASN A 147 6.00 10.01 3.23
C ASN A 147 5.23 9.35 4.39
N ASP A 148 5.86 9.13 5.54
CA ASP A 148 5.24 8.48 6.70
C ASP A 148 5.14 9.44 7.89
N CYS A 149 4.24 10.42 7.78
CA CYS A 149 4.01 11.37 8.86
C CYS A 149 2.74 11.02 9.67
N SER A 150 2.85 10.07 10.59
CA SER A 150 1.78 9.76 11.54
C SER A 150 1.45 10.94 12.48
N LYS A 151 2.43 11.81 12.76
CA LYS A 151 2.22 13.02 13.59
C LYS A 151 1.35 14.08 12.92
N CYS A 152 1.24 14.08 11.59
CA CYS A 152 0.32 14.98 10.90
C CYS A 152 -1.15 14.58 11.08
N TYR A 153 -1.42 13.34 11.47
CA TYR A 153 -2.76 12.84 11.76
C TYR A 153 -3.09 13.05 13.26
N ASN A 154 -3.31 14.29 13.64
CA ASN A 154 -3.57 14.69 15.04
C ASN A 154 -5.04 14.51 15.46
N ASN A 155 -5.33 14.67 16.76
CA ASN A 155 -6.66 14.50 17.33
C ASN A 155 -7.75 15.39 16.68
N SER A 156 -7.40 16.58 16.21
CA SER A 156 -8.35 17.45 15.51
C SER A 156 -8.81 16.85 14.19
N ILE A 157 -7.87 16.29 13.42
CA ILE A 157 -8.18 15.58 12.17
C ILE A 157 -8.97 14.30 12.46
N VAL A 158 -8.60 13.53 13.48
CA VAL A 158 -9.31 12.31 13.89
C VAL A 158 -10.77 12.61 14.20
N ASN A 159 -11.04 13.65 14.99
CA ASN A 159 -12.41 14.02 15.35
C ASN A 159 -13.21 14.55 14.14
N SER A 160 -12.59 15.38 13.31
CA SER A 160 -13.19 15.89 12.08
C SER A 160 -13.52 14.78 11.10
N ASP A 161 -12.61 13.83 10.91
CA ASP A 161 -12.81 12.67 10.03
C ASP A 161 -13.89 11.74 10.55
N SER A 162 -13.97 11.50 11.85
CA SER A 162 -15.04 10.71 12.45
C SER A 162 -16.41 11.34 12.19
N ALA A 163 -16.55 12.63 12.43
CA ALA A 163 -17.80 13.37 12.17
C ALA A 163 -18.16 13.33 10.67
N LYS A 164 -17.18 13.53 9.79
CA LYS A 164 -17.38 13.46 8.35
C LYS A 164 -17.85 12.06 7.91
N LEU A 165 -17.24 11.00 8.41
CA LEU A 165 -17.62 9.62 8.06
C LEU A 165 -19.03 9.30 8.52
N ILE A 166 -19.45 9.75 9.71
CA ILE A 166 -20.83 9.56 10.20
C ILE A 166 -21.82 10.33 9.31
N ALA A 167 -21.49 11.56 8.90
CA ALA A 167 -22.33 12.33 7.99
C ALA A 167 -22.50 11.63 6.64
N LEU A 168 -21.40 11.19 6.02
CA LEU A 168 -21.41 10.45 4.75
C LEU A 168 -22.19 9.12 4.86
N ALA A 169 -22.09 8.42 5.99
CA ALA A 169 -22.85 7.20 6.22
C ALA A 169 -24.37 7.48 6.31
N ASN A 170 -24.74 8.59 6.97
CA ASN A 170 -26.16 8.99 7.08
C ASN A 170 -26.77 9.44 5.74
N ASP A 171 -25.95 9.87 4.76
CA ASP A 171 -26.39 10.14 3.37
C ASP A 171 -26.64 8.84 2.57
N ILE A 172 -26.17 7.70 3.07
CA ILE A 172 -26.38 6.38 2.48
C ILE A 172 -27.51 5.64 3.20
N ILE A 173 -27.40 5.54 4.51
CA ILE A 173 -28.37 4.90 5.39
C ILE A 173 -28.36 5.61 6.75
N LYS A 174 -29.56 6.00 7.21
CA LYS A 174 -29.72 6.66 8.50
C LYS A 174 -29.36 5.71 9.64
N LEU A 175 -28.32 6.06 10.39
CA LEU A 175 -27.89 5.36 11.59
C LEU A 175 -28.42 6.08 12.83
N GLU A 176 -29.01 5.35 13.77
CA GLU A 176 -29.58 5.90 15.01
C GLU A 176 -28.73 5.53 16.21
N ASN A 177 -28.65 6.43 17.20
CA ASN A 177 -27.90 6.25 18.44
C ASN A 177 -26.43 5.84 18.18
N VAL A 178 -25.75 6.65 17.37
CA VAL A 178 -24.40 6.35 16.90
C VAL A 178 -23.36 6.79 17.94
N GLU A 179 -22.51 5.85 18.34
CA GLU A 179 -21.33 6.10 19.18
C GLU A 179 -20.09 5.50 18.53
N VAL A 180 -19.00 6.27 18.42
CA VAL A 180 -17.72 5.76 17.91
C VAL A 180 -17.06 4.90 18.97
N ILE A 181 -16.87 3.62 18.66
CA ILE A 181 -16.29 2.63 19.59
C ILE A 181 -14.85 2.27 19.26
N ASP A 182 -14.40 2.50 18.03
CA ASP A 182 -13.02 2.27 17.62
C ASP A 182 -12.63 3.16 16.42
N VAL A 183 -11.38 3.59 16.39
CA VAL A 183 -10.80 4.40 15.32
C VAL A 183 -9.53 3.73 14.80
N LYS A 184 -9.49 3.45 13.51
CA LYS A 184 -8.34 2.84 12.84
C LYS A 184 -7.77 3.81 11.81
N ILE A 185 -6.48 4.08 11.94
CA ILE A 185 -5.73 5.00 11.07
C ILE A 185 -4.61 4.22 10.41
N GLY A 186 -4.39 4.45 9.13
CA GLY A 186 -3.30 3.80 8.41
C GLY A 186 -2.96 4.48 7.09
N ALA A 187 -1.72 4.30 6.67
CA ALA A 187 -1.23 4.77 5.38
C ALA A 187 -1.31 3.66 4.33
N ARG A 188 -1.98 3.95 3.22
CA ARG A 188 -1.97 3.09 2.03
C ARG A 188 -0.74 3.43 1.20
N ALA A 189 0.08 2.43 0.91
CA ALA A 189 1.23 2.60 0.04
C ALA A 189 0.80 2.72 -1.42
N SER A 190 0.94 3.89 -2.00
CA SER A 190 0.55 4.18 -3.38
C SER A 190 1.75 4.60 -4.20
N SER A 191 1.94 3.98 -5.36
CA SER A 191 2.90 4.45 -6.35
C SER A 191 2.44 5.77 -6.99
N ASN A 192 3.37 6.49 -7.61
CA ASN A 192 3.08 7.76 -8.28
C ASN A 192 2.11 7.64 -9.47
N ASP A 193 2.01 6.46 -10.06
CA ASP A 193 1.14 6.18 -11.21
C ASP A 193 -0.05 5.27 -10.86
N TYR A 194 -0.25 5.00 -9.57
CA TYR A 194 -1.33 4.15 -9.03
C TYR A 194 -1.33 2.69 -9.48
N PHE A 195 -0.27 2.24 -10.17
CA PHE A 195 -0.07 0.83 -10.49
C PHE A 195 0.82 0.14 -9.46
N PRO A 196 0.58 -1.13 -9.15
CA PRO A 196 1.46 -1.92 -8.29
C PRO A 196 2.89 -1.97 -8.82
N MET A 197 3.84 -2.25 -7.95
CA MET A 197 5.24 -2.46 -8.29
C MET A 197 5.67 -3.82 -7.80
N ILE A 198 6.03 -4.73 -8.71
CA ILE A 198 6.57 -6.04 -8.38
C ILE A 198 7.84 -6.34 -9.17
N GLY A 199 8.62 -7.30 -8.70
CA GLY A 199 9.81 -7.82 -9.38
C GLY A 199 11.12 -7.44 -8.73
N LYS A 200 12.22 -7.76 -9.41
CA LYS A 200 13.58 -7.39 -8.97
C LYS A 200 13.74 -5.88 -8.89
N LEU A 201 14.41 -5.40 -7.85
CA LEU A 201 14.74 -3.99 -7.73
C LEU A 201 15.82 -3.63 -8.75
N VAL A 202 15.60 -2.59 -9.57
CA VAL A 202 16.60 -2.10 -10.52
C VAL A 202 17.71 -1.38 -9.76
N ASP A 203 18.96 -1.74 -10.03
CA ASP A 203 20.13 -0.96 -9.62
C ASP A 203 20.29 0.22 -10.58
N SER A 204 19.83 1.39 -10.15
CA SER A 204 19.76 2.57 -11.01
C SER A 204 21.14 3.06 -11.43
N LYS A 205 22.11 2.99 -10.52
CA LYS A 205 23.49 3.43 -10.76
C LYS A 205 24.15 2.55 -11.82
N LYS A 206 24.17 1.23 -11.61
CA LYS A 206 24.78 0.29 -12.55
C LYS A 206 24.06 0.31 -13.91
N SER A 207 22.72 0.43 -13.92
CA SER A 207 21.96 0.52 -15.17
C SER A 207 22.32 1.76 -15.99
N ILE A 208 22.51 2.93 -15.34
CA ILE A 208 22.90 4.16 -16.02
C ILE A 208 24.37 4.11 -16.47
N GLU A 209 25.28 3.58 -15.66
CA GLU A 209 26.69 3.38 -16.02
C GLU A 209 26.82 2.50 -17.28
N LYS A 210 26.04 1.41 -17.34
CA LYS A 210 26.04 0.50 -18.50
C LYS A 210 25.34 1.08 -19.72
N PHE A 211 24.27 1.85 -19.51
CA PHE A 211 23.45 2.42 -20.57
C PHE A 211 23.21 3.93 -20.36
N PRO A 212 24.20 4.79 -20.53
CA PRO A 212 24.09 6.25 -20.29
C PRO A 212 22.95 6.92 -21.08
N HIS A 213 22.61 6.39 -22.25
CA HIS A 213 21.56 6.90 -23.11
C HIS A 213 20.14 6.72 -22.54
N LEU A 214 19.95 5.95 -21.46
CA LEU A 214 18.71 5.94 -20.67
C LEU A 214 18.31 7.34 -20.20
N LEU A 215 19.27 8.18 -19.86
CA LEU A 215 19.05 9.59 -19.50
C LEU A 215 18.44 10.40 -20.64
N ASN A 216 18.64 9.98 -21.88
CA ASN A 216 18.02 10.59 -23.06
C ASN A 216 16.65 10.02 -23.40
N GLY A 217 16.14 9.07 -22.58
CA GLY A 217 14.86 8.40 -22.79
C GLY A 217 14.91 7.30 -23.85
N THR A 218 16.10 6.80 -24.21
CA THR A 218 16.24 5.67 -25.13
C THR A 218 15.63 4.43 -24.49
N HIS A 219 14.87 3.68 -25.28
CA HIS A 219 14.22 2.47 -24.83
C HIS A 219 15.21 1.32 -24.72
N ILE A 220 15.30 0.72 -23.56
CA ILE A 220 16.08 -0.51 -23.28
C ILE A 220 15.11 -1.59 -22.80
N LYS A 221 15.32 -2.84 -23.26
CA LYS A 221 14.54 -3.99 -22.76
C LYS A 221 14.74 -4.16 -21.26
N ASN A 222 13.69 -4.51 -20.52
CA ASN A 222 13.75 -4.69 -19.08
C ASN A 222 14.80 -5.73 -18.65
N SER A 223 14.95 -6.80 -19.43
CA SER A 223 15.93 -7.88 -19.19
C SER A 223 17.40 -7.45 -19.31
N MET A 224 17.67 -6.26 -19.85
CA MET A 224 19.04 -5.72 -19.99
C MET A 224 19.43 -4.80 -18.82
N LEU A 225 18.47 -4.37 -18.03
CA LEU A 225 18.71 -3.49 -16.88
C LEU A 225 19.43 -4.27 -15.77
N GLU A 226 20.37 -3.61 -15.13
CA GLU A 226 21.01 -4.15 -13.92
C GLU A 226 20.04 -4.15 -12.75
N THR A 227 20.03 -5.21 -11.97
CA THR A 227 19.15 -5.37 -10.82
C THR A 227 19.95 -5.73 -9.58
N VAL A 228 19.41 -5.41 -8.41
CA VAL A 228 19.97 -5.86 -7.15
C VAL A 228 19.72 -7.37 -7.01
N ASN A 229 20.79 -8.14 -6.83
CA ASN A 229 20.69 -9.58 -6.78
C ASN A 229 19.79 -10.04 -5.64
N ASN A 230 18.87 -10.97 -5.96
CA ASN A 230 18.01 -11.64 -4.98
C ASN A 230 17.18 -10.68 -4.09
N LEU A 231 16.95 -9.43 -4.56
CA LEU A 231 16.10 -8.46 -3.89
C LEU A 231 14.89 -8.14 -4.76
N TYR A 232 13.73 -8.44 -4.20
CA TYR A 232 12.44 -8.28 -4.86
C TYR A 232 11.53 -7.36 -4.07
N VAL A 233 10.53 -6.81 -4.72
CA VAL A 233 9.53 -5.93 -4.09
C VAL A 233 8.12 -6.34 -4.52
N ILE A 234 7.17 -6.20 -3.60
CA ILE A 234 5.74 -6.03 -3.86
C ILE A 234 5.30 -4.78 -3.10
N ASN A 235 4.90 -3.75 -3.82
CA ASN A 235 4.48 -2.50 -3.18
C ASN A 235 3.52 -1.69 -4.08
N GLY A 236 3.07 -0.55 -3.61
CA GLY A 236 2.30 0.41 -4.41
C GLY A 236 0.84 0.01 -4.71
N VAL A 237 0.29 -0.97 -3.99
CA VAL A 237 -1.08 -1.49 -4.23
C VAL A 237 -2.20 -0.53 -3.82
N GLY A 238 -1.88 0.51 -3.04
CA GLY A 238 -2.85 1.51 -2.58
C GLY A 238 -4.01 0.90 -1.78
N GLY A 239 -5.23 1.32 -2.09
CA GLY A 239 -6.46 0.80 -1.45
C GLY A 239 -6.93 -0.56 -1.98
N ARG A 240 -6.26 -1.14 -2.97
CA ARG A 240 -6.65 -2.38 -3.66
C ARG A 240 -5.86 -3.61 -3.19
N GLY A 241 -5.13 -3.50 -2.07
CA GLY A 241 -4.20 -4.53 -1.63
C GLY A 241 -4.83 -5.92 -1.49
N PHE A 242 -5.98 -6.04 -0.84
CA PHE A 242 -6.65 -7.33 -0.64
C PHE A 242 -7.08 -8.01 -1.94
N VAL A 243 -7.49 -7.23 -2.94
CA VAL A 243 -7.93 -7.76 -4.24
C VAL A 243 -6.74 -8.14 -5.12
N LEU A 244 -5.69 -7.32 -5.12
CA LEU A 244 -4.57 -7.48 -6.05
C LEU A 244 -3.45 -8.37 -5.51
N SER A 245 -3.21 -8.40 -4.19
CA SER A 245 -2.06 -9.09 -3.62
C SER A 245 -1.96 -10.58 -3.94
N PRO A 246 -3.05 -11.38 -3.98
CA PRO A 246 -2.93 -12.79 -4.36
C PRO A 246 -2.40 -12.99 -5.78
N TYR A 247 -2.92 -12.19 -6.73
CA TYR A 247 -2.45 -12.22 -8.11
C TYR A 247 -0.99 -11.77 -8.23
N LEU A 248 -0.64 -10.63 -7.60
CA LEU A 248 0.71 -10.08 -7.66
C LEU A 248 1.73 -10.99 -6.98
N ALA A 249 1.35 -11.66 -5.90
CA ALA A 249 2.20 -12.64 -5.24
C ALA A 249 2.49 -13.83 -6.14
N ASN A 250 1.46 -14.36 -6.81
CA ASN A 250 1.62 -15.45 -7.80
C ASN A 250 2.54 -15.01 -8.95
N GLU A 251 2.33 -13.83 -9.53
CA GLU A 251 3.19 -13.32 -10.61
C GLU A 251 4.66 -13.18 -10.17
N LEU A 252 4.89 -12.73 -8.92
CA LEU A 252 6.25 -12.63 -8.39
C LEU A 252 6.87 -13.99 -8.12
N VAL A 253 6.13 -14.96 -7.60
CA VAL A 253 6.62 -16.33 -7.35
C VAL A 253 7.00 -16.99 -8.68
N GLU A 254 6.15 -16.89 -9.69
CA GLU A 254 6.44 -17.39 -11.03
C GLU A 254 7.69 -16.72 -11.64
N HIS A 255 7.87 -15.43 -11.39
CA HIS A 255 9.08 -14.73 -11.80
C HIS A 255 10.34 -15.24 -11.08
N ILE A 256 10.26 -15.52 -9.78
CA ILE A 256 11.41 -15.99 -8.98
C ILE A 256 11.80 -17.44 -9.33
N ILE A 257 10.82 -18.30 -9.55
CA ILE A 257 11.04 -19.74 -9.71
C ILE A 257 11.23 -20.12 -11.19
N ASN A 258 10.43 -19.52 -12.08
CA ASN A 258 10.32 -19.91 -13.48
C ASN A 258 10.81 -18.84 -14.46
N ASP A 259 11.43 -17.77 -13.98
CA ASP A 259 11.87 -16.60 -14.78
C ASP A 259 10.77 -15.99 -15.67
N LYS A 260 9.48 -16.16 -15.27
CA LYS A 260 8.35 -15.58 -15.98
C LYS A 260 8.51 -14.06 -16.05
N GLN A 261 8.33 -13.50 -17.22
CA GLN A 261 8.38 -12.04 -17.39
C GLN A 261 7.16 -11.38 -16.73
N ILE A 262 7.42 -10.36 -15.90
CA ILE A 262 6.40 -9.52 -15.31
C ILE A 262 5.93 -8.50 -16.36
N GLU A 263 4.61 -8.29 -16.45
CA GLU A 263 4.03 -7.26 -17.31
C GLU A 263 4.61 -5.88 -17.01
N ASP A 264 4.85 -5.08 -18.07
CA ASP A 264 5.50 -3.77 -17.95
C ASP A 264 4.76 -2.80 -17.03
N ASN A 265 3.43 -2.85 -16.99
CA ASN A 265 2.60 -2.01 -16.13
C ASN A 265 2.63 -2.41 -14.65
N LEU A 266 3.08 -3.61 -14.33
CA LEU A 266 3.27 -4.10 -12.96
C LEU A 266 4.73 -4.00 -12.50
N SER A 267 5.68 -3.99 -13.44
CA SER A 267 7.11 -3.96 -13.13
C SER A 267 7.56 -2.59 -12.60
N ASN A 268 8.44 -2.59 -11.59
CA ASN A 268 9.08 -1.38 -11.09
C ASN A 268 10.03 -0.72 -12.13
N HIS A 269 10.44 -1.46 -13.17
CA HIS A 269 11.28 -0.96 -14.27
C HIS A 269 10.66 0.26 -14.98
N ARG A 270 9.33 0.35 -15.08
CA ARG A 270 8.64 1.50 -15.68
C ARG A 270 8.92 2.81 -14.92
N LEU A 271 8.98 2.74 -13.59
CA LEU A 271 9.28 3.91 -12.76
C LEU A 271 10.75 4.31 -12.90
N PHE A 272 11.66 3.35 -12.93
CA PHE A 272 13.07 3.61 -13.19
C PHE A 272 13.27 4.32 -14.54
N LYS A 273 12.72 3.79 -15.62
CA LYS A 273 12.83 4.41 -16.95
C LYS A 273 12.27 5.84 -16.97
N ARG A 274 11.14 6.07 -16.29
CA ARG A 274 10.53 7.39 -16.18
C ARG A 274 11.39 8.35 -15.35
N TRP A 275 11.97 7.87 -14.27
CA TRP A 275 12.87 8.63 -13.41
C TRP A 275 14.18 8.96 -14.15
N ALA A 276 14.84 8.00 -14.81
CA ALA A 276 16.07 8.19 -15.56
C ALA A 276 15.91 9.29 -16.62
N LYS A 277 14.82 9.28 -17.39
CA LYS A 277 14.52 10.33 -18.37
C LYS A 277 14.41 11.72 -17.75
N LYS A 278 13.95 11.85 -16.50
CA LYS A 278 13.82 13.13 -15.81
C LYS A 278 15.16 13.66 -15.28
N GLN A 279 16.18 12.82 -15.09
CA GLN A 279 17.48 13.27 -14.56
C GLN A 279 18.20 14.22 -15.50
N LYS A 280 18.10 14.03 -16.83
CA LYS A 280 18.67 14.95 -17.82
C LYS A 280 18.24 16.41 -17.62
N ASN A 281 16.98 16.63 -17.26
CA ASN A 281 16.44 17.98 -17.09
C ASN A 281 16.92 18.67 -15.81
N LYS A 282 17.39 17.90 -14.80
CA LYS A 282 17.96 18.47 -13.57
C LYS A 282 19.38 19.00 -13.78
N ASP A 283 20.16 18.40 -14.68
CA ASP A 283 21.53 18.83 -15.01
C ASP A 283 21.54 20.06 -15.92
N ILE A 284 20.51 20.26 -16.74
CA ILE A 284 20.36 21.43 -17.62
C ILE A 284 19.94 22.68 -16.83
N GLY A 285 19.21 22.53 -15.73
CA GLY A 285 18.76 23.65 -14.87
C GLY A 285 19.82 24.15 -13.88
N LYS A 286 21.02 23.53 -13.85
CA LYS A 286 22.16 23.92 -13.00
C LYS A 286 23.31 24.61 -13.74
N LYS A 287 23.08 24.95 -15.02
CA LYS A 287 24.02 25.76 -15.83
C LYS A 287 23.45 27.21 -15.99
#